data_1124b52c5c63639cc7c66cb15120194a
#
_entry.id   1124b52c5c63639cc7c66cb15120194a
#
_cell.length_a   1.000
_cell.length_b   1.000
_cell.length_c   1.000
_cell.angle_alpha   90.00
_cell.angle_beta   90.00
_cell.angle_gamma   90.00
#
_symmetry.space_group_name_H-M   'P 1'
#
loop_
_entity.id
_entity.type
_entity.pdbx_description
1 polymer ?
#
loop_
_entity_poly.entity_id
_entity_poly.type
_entity_poly.pdbx_seq_one_letter_code
_entity_poly.pdbx_strand_id
1 'polypeptide(L)'
;SNLFSSWILPSLISNFASRYPNIRINLIEENTTQLTELLQKGIVDLILDNTTLDSAIFDSKLYKEEHLVLAVPHSFSINSELTSFQIPNDLIERKDFQMDSVPVVPLRLFSDLPFIMLRNENDTGRRARLICQDSNFKPNIILNMDQQMTAYNICQSGLGICFIGDIILSRIPHNKNVVYYRLPTQHNTRRVCFYWKKGRYFSRAMEEFLNECC
;
A
#
# COMPACT_ATOMS: atom_id res chain seq x y z
N SER A 1 6.73 -4.16 6.63
CA SER A 1 6.97 -3.58 5.28
C SER A 1 7.57 -2.19 5.45
N ASN A 2 8.70 -1.91 4.79
CA ASN A 2 9.42 -0.61 4.82
C ASN A 2 8.51 0.58 4.49
N LEU A 3 7.41 0.32 3.80
CA LEU A 3 6.42 1.33 3.45
C LEU A 3 5.69 1.89 4.68
N PHE A 4 5.23 1.01 5.58
CA PHE A 4 4.50 1.42 6.77
C PHE A 4 5.43 2.06 7.79
N SER A 5 6.65 1.52 7.95
CA SER A 5 7.65 2.09 8.85
C SER A 5 8.14 3.47 8.41
N SER A 6 8.18 3.73 7.11
CA SER A 6 8.65 5.03 6.58
C SER A 6 7.55 6.11 6.53
N TRP A 7 6.29 5.74 6.26
CA TRP A 7 5.25 6.72 5.92
C TRP A 7 4.05 6.76 6.86
N ILE A 8 3.80 5.69 7.61
CA ILE A 8 2.63 5.59 8.50
C ILE A 8 3.04 5.63 9.96
N LEU A 9 3.89 4.69 10.38
CA LEU A 9 4.27 4.54 11.78
C LEU A 9 4.92 5.78 12.40
N PRO A 10 5.76 6.60 11.70
CA PRO A 10 6.38 7.75 12.32
C PRO A 10 5.39 8.75 12.93
N SER A 11 4.30 9.05 12.22
CA SER A 11 3.27 9.95 12.74
C SER A 11 2.48 9.35 13.91
N LEU A 12 2.15 8.06 13.83
CA LEU A 12 1.44 7.35 14.90
C LEU A 12 2.30 7.24 16.17
N ILE A 13 3.58 6.88 16.00
CA ILE A 13 4.55 6.79 17.10
C ILE A 13 4.77 8.15 17.74
N SER A 14 4.96 9.21 16.94
CA SER A 14 5.18 10.57 17.47
C SER A 14 4.00 11.06 18.29
N ASN A 15 2.77 10.85 17.80
CA ASN A 15 1.56 11.22 18.53
C ASN A 15 1.47 10.46 19.86
N PHE A 16 1.65 9.14 19.82
CA PHE A 16 1.59 8.32 21.01
C PHE A 16 2.69 8.67 22.03
N ALA A 17 3.93 8.85 21.58
CA ALA A 17 5.05 9.21 22.45
C ALA A 17 4.86 10.56 23.14
N SER A 18 4.20 11.53 22.48
CA SER A 18 3.89 12.83 23.08
C SER A 18 2.88 12.74 24.22
N ARG A 19 1.93 11.79 24.13
CA ARG A 19 0.90 11.55 25.18
C ARG A 19 1.39 10.64 26.29
N TYR A 20 2.29 9.71 25.97
CA TYR A 20 2.80 8.68 26.90
C TYR A 20 4.34 8.69 26.95
N PRO A 21 4.97 9.77 27.44
CA PRO A 21 6.43 9.95 27.35
C PRO A 21 7.25 8.92 28.13
N ASN A 22 6.62 8.21 29.06
CA ASN A 22 7.28 7.18 29.86
C ASN A 22 7.24 5.79 29.20
N ILE A 23 6.54 5.63 28.06
CA ILE A 23 6.47 4.36 27.33
C ILE A 23 7.58 4.35 26.27
N ARG A 24 8.48 3.38 26.35
CA ARG A 24 9.48 3.15 25.31
C ARG A 24 8.89 2.40 24.14
N ILE A 25 9.07 2.95 22.94
CA ILE A 25 8.70 2.30 21.68
C ILE A 25 9.99 1.85 21.00
N ASN A 26 10.03 0.59 20.60
CA ASN A 26 11.11 0.02 19.79
C ASN A 26 10.53 -0.33 18.41
N LEU A 27 10.99 0.33 17.36
CA LEU A 27 10.58 0.05 15.98
C LEU A 27 11.55 -0.93 15.33
N ILE A 28 11.02 -2.07 14.89
CA ILE A 28 11.75 -3.09 14.14
C ILE A 28 11.23 -3.10 12.71
N GLU A 29 12.16 -3.07 11.75
CA GLU A 29 11.86 -3.04 10.33
C GLU A 29 12.40 -4.30 9.65
N GLU A 30 11.49 -5.15 9.18
CA GLU A 30 11.78 -6.42 8.53
C GLU A 30 10.71 -6.73 7.44
N ASN A 31 10.93 -7.78 6.67
CA ASN A 31 9.90 -8.30 5.78
C ASN A 31 8.76 -8.98 6.56
N THR A 32 7.62 -9.18 5.90
CA THR A 32 6.41 -9.76 6.54
C THR A 32 6.67 -11.11 7.20
N THR A 33 7.43 -11.99 6.55
CA THR A 33 7.74 -13.33 7.09
C THR A 33 8.51 -13.23 8.40
N GLN A 34 9.57 -12.44 8.43
CA GLN A 34 10.39 -12.21 9.62
C GLN A 34 9.60 -11.53 10.74
N LEU A 35 8.80 -10.49 10.40
CA LEU A 35 7.93 -9.83 11.39
C LEU A 35 6.92 -10.81 12.00
N THR A 36 6.32 -11.68 11.19
CA THR A 36 5.36 -12.70 11.66
C THR A 36 6.04 -13.68 12.62
N GLU A 37 7.27 -14.13 12.32
CA GLU A 37 8.05 -14.98 13.23
C GLU A 37 8.38 -14.27 14.55
N LEU A 38 8.81 -13.00 14.48
CA LEU A 38 9.11 -12.22 15.68
C LEU A 38 7.86 -12.03 16.55
N LEU A 39 6.70 -11.81 15.92
CA LEU A 39 5.42 -11.70 16.60
C LEU A 39 5.03 -13.03 17.26
N GLN A 40 5.19 -14.14 16.54
CA GLN A 40 4.89 -15.48 17.05
C GLN A 40 5.79 -15.85 18.23
N LYS A 41 7.08 -15.50 18.17
CA LYS A 41 8.05 -15.68 19.27
C LYS A 41 7.84 -14.70 20.42
N GLY A 42 7.03 -13.66 20.21
CA GLY A 42 6.76 -12.61 21.20
C GLY A 42 7.90 -11.64 21.42
N ILE A 43 8.79 -11.49 20.44
CA ILE A 43 9.90 -10.50 20.43
C ILE A 43 9.34 -9.11 20.09
N VAL A 44 8.32 -9.05 19.22
CA VAL A 44 7.53 -7.84 18.98
C VAL A 44 6.12 -8.01 19.54
N ASP A 45 5.51 -6.92 19.93
CA ASP A 45 4.17 -6.89 20.54
C ASP A 45 3.09 -6.68 19.50
N LEU A 46 3.34 -5.79 18.51
CA LEU A 46 2.43 -5.43 17.43
C LEU A 46 3.18 -5.40 16.11
N ILE A 47 2.52 -5.79 15.03
CA ILE A 47 2.98 -5.53 13.66
C ILE A 47 1.87 -4.85 12.87
N LEU A 48 2.23 -3.94 11.96
CA LEU A 48 1.33 -3.35 10.97
C LEU A 48 1.65 -3.96 9.60
N ASP A 49 0.70 -4.66 9.02
CA ASP A 49 0.89 -5.31 7.71
C ASP A 49 -0.41 -5.36 6.89
N ASN A 50 -0.27 -5.53 5.59
CA ASN A 50 -1.36 -5.71 4.64
C ASN A 50 -1.58 -7.18 4.22
N THR A 51 -0.76 -8.09 4.73
CA THR A 51 -0.92 -9.51 4.53
C THR A 51 -1.88 -10.07 5.57
N THR A 52 -2.82 -10.90 5.15
CA THR A 52 -3.72 -11.58 6.08
C THR A 52 -2.96 -12.68 6.82
N LEU A 53 -2.84 -12.56 8.13
CA LEU A 53 -2.22 -13.57 8.99
C LEU A 53 -3.28 -14.58 9.49
N ASP A 54 -2.79 -15.74 9.92
CA ASP A 54 -3.65 -16.82 10.43
C ASP A 54 -4.41 -16.38 11.69
N SER A 55 -5.72 -16.30 11.56
CA SER A 55 -6.63 -15.92 12.66
C SER A 55 -6.72 -16.97 13.78
N ALA A 56 -6.17 -18.16 13.62
CA ALA A 56 -6.03 -19.12 14.71
C ALA A 56 -4.89 -18.73 15.67
N ILE A 57 -3.88 -18.02 15.19
CA ILE A 57 -2.66 -17.67 15.93
C ILE A 57 -2.66 -16.18 16.34
N PHE A 58 -3.20 -15.31 15.49
CA PHE A 58 -3.12 -13.87 15.66
C PHE A 58 -4.50 -13.22 15.75
N ASP A 59 -4.64 -12.25 16.62
CA ASP A 59 -5.74 -11.29 16.58
C ASP A 59 -5.34 -10.07 15.76
N SER A 60 -6.35 -9.32 15.29
CA SER A 60 -6.10 -8.14 14.48
C SER A 60 -7.12 -7.03 14.71
N LYS A 61 -6.68 -5.79 14.50
CA LYS A 61 -7.54 -4.61 14.42
C LYS A 61 -7.29 -3.89 13.09
N LEU A 62 -8.36 -3.59 12.38
CA LEU A 62 -8.28 -2.87 11.11
C LEU A 62 -7.74 -1.46 11.35
N TYR A 63 -6.66 -1.10 10.67
CA TYR A 63 -6.16 0.25 10.58
C TYR A 63 -6.87 1.03 9.46
N LYS A 64 -6.78 0.49 8.24
CA LYS A 64 -7.44 1.08 7.05
C LYS A 64 -7.66 0.02 5.97
N GLU A 65 -8.63 0.26 5.11
CA GLU A 65 -8.67 -0.35 3.78
C GLU A 65 -7.77 0.43 2.83
N GLU A 66 -7.08 -0.28 1.97
CA GLU A 66 -6.19 0.27 0.95
C GLU A 66 -6.60 -0.25 -0.43
N HIS A 67 -6.58 0.65 -1.41
CA HIS A 67 -6.86 0.33 -2.81
C HIS A 67 -5.58 0.54 -3.63
N LEU A 68 -5.32 -0.39 -4.53
CA LEU A 68 -4.28 -0.20 -5.54
C LEU A 68 -4.84 0.65 -6.67
N VAL A 69 -4.03 1.57 -7.16
CA VAL A 69 -4.27 2.37 -8.35
C VAL A 69 -3.13 2.16 -9.35
N LEU A 70 -3.41 2.40 -10.62
CA LEU A 70 -2.38 2.42 -11.66
C LEU A 70 -1.77 3.81 -11.73
N ALA A 71 -0.46 3.91 -11.61
CA ALA A 71 0.32 5.12 -11.77
C ALA A 71 1.02 5.10 -13.13
N VAL A 72 0.73 6.08 -13.98
CA VAL A 72 1.21 6.18 -15.36
C VAL A 72 2.01 7.48 -15.51
N PRO A 73 3.23 7.44 -16.09
CA PRO A 73 3.98 8.67 -16.36
C PRO A 73 3.16 9.66 -17.16
N HIS A 74 3.11 10.93 -16.73
CA HIS A 74 2.36 11.97 -17.43
C HIS A 74 2.79 12.12 -18.90
N SER A 75 4.07 11.86 -19.20
CA SER A 75 4.65 11.94 -20.54
C SER A 75 4.13 10.89 -21.53
N PHE A 76 3.41 9.86 -21.07
CA PHE A 76 2.87 8.84 -21.98
C PHE A 76 1.65 9.36 -22.72
N SER A 77 1.68 9.28 -24.05
CA SER A 77 0.63 9.82 -24.95
C SER A 77 -0.75 9.23 -24.68
N ILE A 78 -0.83 7.99 -24.20
CA ILE A 78 -2.08 7.30 -23.85
C ILE A 78 -2.94 8.11 -22.87
N ASN A 79 -2.33 8.94 -22.02
CA ASN A 79 -3.06 9.76 -21.06
C ASN A 79 -4.04 10.74 -21.74
N SER A 80 -3.71 11.25 -22.93
CA SER A 80 -4.59 12.15 -23.67
C SER A 80 -5.85 11.46 -24.21
N GLU A 81 -5.79 10.17 -24.46
CA GLU A 81 -6.90 9.34 -24.93
C GLU A 81 -7.80 8.85 -23.78
N LEU A 82 -7.25 8.77 -22.58
CA LEU A 82 -7.91 8.19 -21.39
C LEU A 82 -8.32 9.23 -20.35
N THR A 83 -8.54 10.49 -20.74
CA THR A 83 -8.87 11.57 -19.81
C THR A 83 -10.11 11.30 -18.95
N SER A 84 -11.12 10.61 -19.50
CA SER A 84 -12.34 10.23 -18.75
C SER A 84 -12.14 9.16 -17.68
N PHE A 85 -11.03 8.44 -17.72
CA PHE A 85 -10.68 7.39 -16.74
C PHE A 85 -9.70 7.89 -15.67
N GLN A 86 -9.14 9.08 -15.84
CA GLN A 86 -8.17 9.62 -14.88
C GLN A 86 -8.82 9.94 -13.54
N ILE A 87 -8.12 9.66 -12.48
CA ILE A 87 -8.52 10.11 -11.16
C ILE A 87 -8.28 11.62 -11.10
N PRO A 88 -9.30 12.44 -10.85
CA PRO A 88 -9.17 13.89 -10.79
C PRO A 88 -8.12 14.34 -9.77
N ASN A 89 -7.33 15.35 -10.12
CA ASN A 89 -6.27 15.85 -9.26
C ASN A 89 -6.79 16.38 -7.91
N ASP A 90 -7.99 16.95 -7.88
CA ASP A 90 -8.61 17.43 -6.65
C ASP A 90 -8.94 16.30 -5.67
N LEU A 91 -9.31 15.11 -6.14
CA LEU A 91 -9.48 13.94 -5.29
C LEU A 91 -8.15 13.47 -4.68
N ILE A 92 -7.08 13.52 -5.47
CA ILE A 92 -5.73 13.16 -5.02
C ILE A 92 -5.23 14.18 -3.99
N GLU A 93 -5.39 15.48 -4.26
CA GLU A 93 -4.95 16.56 -3.38
C GLU A 93 -5.72 16.57 -2.05
N ARG A 94 -7.03 16.29 -2.09
CA ARG A 94 -7.85 16.12 -0.87
C ARG A 94 -7.61 14.81 -0.15
N LYS A 95 -6.82 13.90 -0.76
CA LYS A 95 -6.58 12.54 -0.23
C LYS A 95 -7.88 11.74 -0.07
N ASP A 96 -8.83 12.03 -0.94
CA ASP A 96 -10.13 11.38 -1.00
C ASP A 96 -10.08 10.32 -2.11
N PHE A 97 -9.82 9.07 -1.71
CA PHE A 97 -9.75 7.93 -2.61
C PHE A 97 -11.07 7.13 -2.67
N GLN A 98 -12.19 7.72 -2.24
CA GLN A 98 -13.53 7.18 -2.51
C GLN A 98 -13.89 7.41 -3.98
N MET A 99 -13.38 6.53 -4.83
CA MET A 99 -13.34 6.70 -6.29
C MET A 99 -14.54 6.08 -7.01
N ASP A 100 -15.68 5.90 -6.37
CA ASP A 100 -16.82 5.20 -6.98
C ASP A 100 -17.38 5.90 -8.23
N SER A 101 -17.20 7.21 -8.31
CA SER A 101 -17.56 8.02 -9.48
C SER A 101 -16.55 7.97 -10.63
N VAL A 102 -15.33 7.47 -10.39
CA VAL A 102 -14.27 7.39 -11.41
C VAL A 102 -14.39 6.06 -12.15
N PRO A 103 -14.48 6.06 -13.49
CA PRO A 103 -14.54 4.83 -14.26
C PRO A 103 -13.27 3.97 -14.09
N VAL A 104 -13.45 2.66 -14.09
CA VAL A 104 -12.34 1.70 -14.09
C VAL A 104 -11.67 1.69 -15.47
N VAL A 105 -10.34 1.85 -15.48
CA VAL A 105 -9.60 1.84 -16.74
C VAL A 105 -9.43 0.41 -17.29
N PRO A 106 -9.67 0.16 -18.57
CA PRO A 106 -9.38 -1.14 -19.19
C PRO A 106 -7.87 -1.33 -19.34
N LEU A 107 -7.26 -2.22 -18.54
CA LEU A 107 -5.79 -2.43 -18.49
C LEU A 107 -5.18 -2.83 -19.85
N ARG A 108 -5.93 -3.51 -20.71
CA ARG A 108 -5.47 -3.90 -22.05
C ARG A 108 -5.04 -2.71 -22.93
N LEU A 109 -5.50 -1.49 -22.62
CA LEU A 109 -5.10 -0.28 -23.34
C LEU A 109 -3.62 0.09 -23.11
N PHE A 110 -3.00 -0.48 -22.09
CA PHE A 110 -1.59 -0.28 -21.75
C PHE A 110 -0.67 -1.43 -22.21
N SER A 111 -1.15 -2.35 -23.08
CA SER A 111 -0.43 -3.60 -23.45
C SER A 111 0.97 -3.37 -24.01
N ASP A 112 1.15 -2.32 -24.79
CA ASP A 112 2.42 -2.03 -25.47
C ASP A 112 3.36 -1.14 -24.63
N LEU A 113 2.92 -0.73 -23.43
CA LEU A 113 3.66 0.18 -22.59
C LEU A 113 4.50 -0.57 -21.55
N PRO A 114 5.64 0.01 -21.12
CA PRO A 114 6.52 -0.60 -20.15
C PRO A 114 5.94 -0.57 -18.73
N PHE A 115 6.07 -1.69 -18.01
CA PHE A 115 5.65 -1.83 -16.63
C PHE A 115 6.83 -2.07 -15.68
N ILE A 116 6.77 -1.43 -14.52
CA ILE A 116 7.63 -1.65 -13.37
C ILE A 116 6.80 -2.42 -12.35
N MET A 117 7.14 -3.69 -12.12
CA MET A 117 6.37 -4.56 -11.25
C MET A 117 7.11 -4.85 -9.96
N LEU A 118 6.38 -5.05 -8.88
CA LEU A 118 6.97 -5.64 -7.68
C LEU A 118 7.09 -7.16 -7.85
N ARG A 119 8.05 -7.76 -7.16
CA ARG A 119 8.22 -9.22 -7.15
C ARG A 119 7.00 -9.92 -6.57
N ASN A 120 6.81 -11.20 -6.89
CA ASN A 120 5.60 -11.94 -6.52
C ASN A 120 5.49 -12.21 -5.00
N GLU A 121 6.62 -12.21 -4.31
CA GLU A 121 6.71 -12.33 -2.85
C GLU A 121 6.13 -11.10 -2.12
N ASN A 122 6.08 -9.97 -2.81
CA ASN A 122 5.42 -8.76 -2.33
C ASN A 122 3.91 -8.83 -2.59
N ASP A 123 3.09 -8.53 -1.59
CA ASP A 123 1.62 -8.58 -1.72
C ASP A 123 1.10 -7.67 -2.86
N THR A 124 1.64 -6.45 -3.01
CA THR A 124 1.29 -5.56 -4.13
C THR A 124 1.65 -6.19 -5.48
N GLY A 125 2.83 -6.83 -5.60
CA GLY A 125 3.24 -7.50 -6.83
C GLY A 125 2.36 -8.68 -7.19
N ARG A 126 1.98 -9.49 -6.20
CA ARG A 126 1.05 -10.62 -6.37
C ARG A 126 -0.32 -10.14 -6.80
N ARG A 127 -0.89 -9.13 -6.13
CA ARG A 127 -2.22 -8.56 -6.48
C ARG A 127 -2.22 -7.90 -7.86
N ALA A 128 -1.19 -7.15 -8.20
CA ALA A 128 -1.05 -6.54 -9.52
C ALA A 128 -1.10 -7.59 -10.65
N ARG A 129 -0.44 -8.74 -10.45
CA ARG A 129 -0.50 -9.85 -11.42
C ARG A 129 -1.89 -10.47 -11.52
N LEU A 130 -2.58 -10.66 -10.39
CA LEU A 130 -3.96 -11.17 -10.39
C LEU A 130 -4.91 -10.19 -11.11
N ILE A 131 -4.80 -8.89 -10.86
CA ILE A 131 -5.58 -7.85 -11.56
C ILE A 131 -5.32 -7.90 -13.08
N CYS A 132 -4.06 -8.05 -13.48
CA CYS A 132 -3.70 -8.20 -14.89
C CYS A 132 -4.30 -9.48 -15.48
N GLN A 133 -4.20 -10.60 -14.79
CA GLN A 133 -4.74 -11.89 -15.23
C GLN A 133 -6.27 -11.84 -15.40
N ASP A 134 -7.00 -11.30 -14.42
CA ASP A 134 -8.46 -11.17 -14.49
C ASP A 134 -8.92 -10.23 -15.61
N SER A 135 -8.07 -9.27 -15.96
CA SER A 135 -8.31 -8.35 -17.09
C SER A 135 -7.89 -8.94 -18.45
N ASN A 136 -7.50 -10.23 -18.51
CA ASN A 136 -6.91 -10.88 -19.70
C ASN A 136 -5.76 -10.03 -20.30
N PHE A 137 -4.92 -9.50 -19.43
CA PHE A 137 -3.85 -8.59 -19.78
C PHE A 137 -2.49 -9.13 -19.32
N LYS A 138 -1.50 -9.09 -20.20
CA LYS A 138 -0.11 -9.45 -19.87
C LYS A 138 0.76 -8.21 -19.95
N PRO A 139 1.26 -7.68 -18.80
CA PRO A 139 2.10 -6.48 -18.81
C PRO A 139 3.45 -6.73 -19.44
N ASN A 140 3.97 -5.74 -20.19
CA ASN A 140 5.34 -5.72 -20.67
C ASN A 140 6.27 -5.28 -19.52
N ILE A 141 6.76 -6.23 -18.74
CA ILE A 141 7.55 -5.95 -17.54
C ILE A 141 9.00 -5.68 -17.93
N ILE A 142 9.46 -4.44 -17.74
CA ILE A 142 10.84 -4.02 -17.98
C ILE A 142 11.72 -4.06 -16.73
N LEU A 143 11.11 -3.91 -15.53
CA LEU A 143 11.81 -3.96 -14.25
C LEU A 143 10.99 -4.71 -13.21
N ASN A 144 11.67 -5.51 -12.37
CA ASN A 144 11.12 -6.10 -11.16
C ASN A 144 11.81 -5.50 -9.94
N MET A 145 11.00 -5.01 -8.99
CA MET A 145 11.45 -4.28 -7.80
C MET A 145 10.95 -4.95 -6.52
N ASP A 146 11.62 -4.67 -5.41
CA ASP A 146 11.19 -5.13 -4.09
C ASP A 146 10.38 -4.06 -3.34
N GLN A 147 10.65 -2.77 -3.62
CA GLN A 147 10.08 -1.64 -2.89
C GLN A 147 9.11 -0.83 -3.75
N GLN A 148 7.90 -0.62 -3.23
CA GLN A 148 6.85 0.12 -3.93
C GLN A 148 7.24 1.58 -4.19
N MET A 149 7.90 2.24 -3.23
CA MET A 149 8.35 3.62 -3.43
C MET A 149 9.43 3.73 -4.50
N THR A 150 10.34 2.75 -4.61
CA THR A 150 11.33 2.72 -5.69
C THR A 150 10.66 2.59 -7.05
N ALA A 151 9.67 1.69 -7.18
CA ALA A 151 8.90 1.54 -8.42
C ALA A 151 8.16 2.83 -8.78
N TYR A 152 7.54 3.49 -7.80
CA TYR A 152 6.85 4.76 -7.99
C TYR A 152 7.80 5.90 -8.40
N ASN A 153 8.96 6.03 -7.77
CA ASN A 153 9.96 7.04 -8.13
C ASN A 153 10.48 6.84 -9.57
N ILE A 154 10.66 5.60 -10.00
CA ILE A 154 11.02 5.29 -11.40
C ILE A 154 9.86 5.61 -12.35
N CYS A 155 8.61 5.35 -11.95
CA CYS A 155 7.44 5.77 -12.72
C CYS A 155 7.41 7.29 -12.90
N GLN A 156 7.67 8.07 -11.85
CA GLN A 156 7.76 9.53 -11.90
C GLN A 156 8.85 10.05 -12.86
N SER A 157 9.92 9.28 -13.08
CA SER A 157 10.98 9.63 -14.04
C SER A 157 10.62 9.34 -15.49
N GLY A 158 9.43 8.78 -15.75
CA GLY A 158 8.92 8.55 -17.10
C GLY A 158 9.27 7.17 -17.70
N LEU A 159 9.85 6.24 -16.91
CA LEU A 159 10.35 4.99 -17.47
C LEU A 159 9.26 3.93 -17.67
N GLY A 160 8.23 3.90 -16.83
CA GLY A 160 7.18 2.88 -16.93
C GLY A 160 6.05 3.03 -15.92
N ILE A 161 5.01 2.26 -16.13
CA ILE A 161 3.78 2.21 -15.35
C ILE A 161 3.99 1.35 -14.09
N CYS A 162 3.42 1.73 -12.96
CA CYS A 162 3.47 0.91 -11.75
C CYS A 162 2.12 0.86 -11.01
N PHE A 163 2.01 -0.07 -10.07
CA PHE A 163 0.88 -0.17 -9.13
C PHE A 163 1.29 0.41 -7.78
N ILE A 164 0.43 1.26 -7.21
CA ILE A 164 0.70 1.90 -5.92
C ILE A 164 -0.56 1.92 -5.06
N GLY A 165 -0.41 1.84 -3.73
CA GLY A 165 -1.52 1.95 -2.78
C GLY A 165 -1.92 3.40 -2.52
N ASP A 166 -3.22 3.65 -2.39
CA ASP A 166 -3.80 4.96 -2.08
C ASP A 166 -3.37 5.51 -0.70
N ILE A 167 -3.14 4.63 0.27
CA ILE A 167 -2.61 5.03 1.59
C ILE A 167 -1.28 5.78 1.43
N ILE A 168 -0.41 5.32 0.53
CA ILE A 168 0.87 5.99 0.26
C ILE A 168 0.65 7.31 -0.45
N LEU A 169 -0.19 7.31 -1.49
CA LEU A 169 -0.52 8.54 -2.21
C LEU A 169 -1.07 9.60 -1.28
N SER A 170 -1.81 9.21 -0.24
CA SER A 170 -2.31 10.14 0.77
C SER A 170 -1.22 10.76 1.66
N ARG A 171 -0.02 10.21 1.67
CA ARG A 171 1.10 10.64 2.55
C ARG A 171 2.22 11.38 1.81
N ILE A 172 2.37 11.13 0.51
CA ILE A 172 3.37 11.82 -0.31
C ILE A 172 2.80 13.10 -0.92
N PRO A 173 3.65 14.09 -1.28
CA PRO A 173 3.21 15.25 -2.05
C PRO A 173 2.65 14.83 -3.41
N HIS A 174 1.58 15.49 -3.83
CA HIS A 174 1.05 15.28 -5.18
C HIS A 174 2.12 15.58 -6.25
N ASN A 175 2.26 14.68 -7.21
CA ASN A 175 3.26 14.80 -8.26
C ASN A 175 2.59 14.92 -9.63
N LYS A 176 2.76 16.07 -10.30
CA LYS A 176 2.21 16.36 -11.63
C LYS A 176 2.82 15.51 -12.75
N ASN A 177 3.91 14.77 -12.48
CA ASN A 177 4.54 13.90 -13.47
C ASN A 177 3.86 12.53 -13.61
N VAL A 178 2.81 12.27 -12.84
CA VAL A 178 2.10 10.99 -12.82
C VAL A 178 0.60 11.22 -12.93
N VAL A 179 -0.04 10.39 -13.72
CA VAL A 179 -1.50 10.30 -13.86
C VAL A 179 -1.95 8.99 -13.22
N TYR A 180 -3.07 9.03 -12.51
CA TYR A 180 -3.57 7.85 -11.79
C TYR A 180 -4.88 7.37 -12.38
N TYR A 181 -5.05 6.04 -12.36
CA TYR A 181 -6.25 5.38 -12.87
C TYR A 181 -6.79 4.38 -11.87
N ARG A 182 -8.12 4.32 -11.79
CA ARG A 182 -8.82 3.33 -10.98
C ARG A 182 -8.74 1.94 -11.60
N LEU A 183 -8.42 0.96 -10.77
CA LEU A 183 -8.35 -0.45 -11.13
C LEU A 183 -9.67 -1.19 -10.78
N PRO A 184 -9.93 -2.36 -11.39
CA PRO A 184 -11.04 -3.23 -10.99
C PRO A 184 -10.98 -3.55 -9.48
N THR A 185 -12.12 -3.61 -8.81
CA THR A 185 -12.21 -3.86 -7.37
C THR A 185 -11.74 -5.25 -6.96
N GLN A 186 -11.84 -6.23 -7.84
CA GLN A 186 -11.31 -7.56 -7.60
C GLN A 186 -9.78 -7.49 -7.45
N HIS A 187 -9.26 -7.98 -6.33
CA HIS A 187 -7.85 -7.98 -5.93
C HIS A 187 -7.21 -6.60 -5.68
N ASN A 188 -7.87 -5.47 -6.00
CA ASN A 188 -7.27 -4.17 -5.76
C ASN A 188 -7.42 -3.71 -4.30
N THR A 189 -8.46 -4.17 -3.58
CA THR A 189 -8.73 -3.80 -2.19
C THR A 189 -8.02 -4.74 -1.24
N ARG A 190 -7.41 -4.20 -0.19
CA ARG A 190 -6.80 -4.96 0.90
C ARG A 190 -6.95 -4.24 2.24
N ARG A 191 -6.92 -5.03 3.30
CA ARG A 191 -6.96 -4.52 4.66
C ARG A 191 -5.55 -4.35 5.20
N VAL A 192 -5.23 -3.19 5.72
CA VAL A 192 -4.03 -2.95 6.51
C VAL A 192 -4.43 -3.06 7.98
N CYS A 193 -3.84 -4.00 8.69
CA CYS A 193 -4.22 -4.31 10.06
C CYS A 193 -3.02 -4.28 11.00
N PHE A 194 -3.28 -3.88 12.24
CA PHE A 194 -2.39 -4.24 13.35
C PHE A 194 -2.70 -5.67 13.77
N TYR A 195 -1.64 -6.45 14.01
CA TYR A 195 -1.71 -7.83 14.46
C TYR A 195 -0.94 -8.02 15.76
N TRP A 196 -1.44 -8.91 16.64
CA TRP A 196 -0.76 -9.38 17.85
C TRP A 196 -1.02 -10.86 18.07
N LYS A 197 -0.17 -11.50 18.86
CA LYS A 197 -0.29 -12.93 19.15
C LYS A 197 -1.46 -13.19 20.11
N LYS A 198 -2.35 -14.11 19.77
CA LYS A 198 -3.43 -14.58 20.61
C LYS A 198 -2.91 -15.21 21.91
N GLY A 199 -3.69 -15.03 22.97
CA GLY A 199 -3.39 -15.65 24.27
C GLY A 199 -2.17 -15.07 24.99
N ARG A 200 -1.52 -14.04 24.44
CA ARG A 200 -0.48 -13.29 25.12
C ARG A 200 -1.07 -12.15 25.93
N TYR A 201 -0.37 -11.74 26.99
CA TYR A 201 -0.73 -10.55 27.75
C TYR A 201 -0.80 -9.33 26.84
N PHE A 202 -1.97 -8.74 26.78
CA PHE A 202 -2.24 -7.53 26.03
C PHE A 202 -2.10 -6.35 27.00
N SER A 203 -1.03 -5.58 26.85
CA SER A 203 -0.73 -4.49 27.79
C SER A 203 -1.63 -3.29 27.56
N ARG A 204 -1.84 -2.49 28.60
CA ARG A 204 -2.56 -1.22 28.50
C ARG A 204 -1.89 -0.28 27.49
N ALA A 205 -0.57 -0.31 27.37
CA ALA A 205 0.15 0.48 26.38
C ALA A 205 -0.21 0.08 24.94
N MET A 206 -0.37 -1.22 24.66
CA MET A 206 -0.84 -1.71 23.35
C MET A 206 -2.27 -1.28 23.10
N GLU A 207 -3.14 -1.40 24.10
CA GLU A 207 -4.55 -0.98 24.00
C GLU A 207 -4.67 0.51 23.66
N GLU A 208 -3.99 1.36 24.41
CA GLU A 208 -3.98 2.81 24.17
C GLU A 208 -3.40 3.16 22.79
N PHE A 209 -2.30 2.51 22.39
CA PHE A 209 -1.73 2.71 21.05
C PHE A 209 -2.73 2.36 19.96
N LEU A 210 -3.39 1.21 20.04
CA LEU A 210 -4.39 0.81 19.04
C LEU A 210 -5.64 1.69 19.05
N ASN A 211 -6.04 2.22 20.20
CA ASN A 211 -7.18 3.14 20.30
C ASN A 211 -6.89 4.50 19.69
N GLU A 212 -5.63 4.93 19.69
CA GLU A 212 -5.22 6.16 19.01
C GLU A 212 -5.05 5.99 17.49
N CYS A 213 -4.71 4.78 17.04
CA CYS A 213 -4.42 4.49 15.64
C CYS A 213 -5.68 4.13 14.82
N CYS A 214 -6.68 3.54 15.44
CA CYS A 214 -7.85 2.93 14.81
C CYS A 214 -9.13 3.50 15.48
#